data_56508c10dd0f387e4e5ac60c57f1440c
#
_entry.id   56508c10dd0f387e4e5ac60c57f1440c
#
_cell.length_a   1.000
_cell.length_b   1.000
_cell.length_c   1.000
_cell.angle_alpha   90.00
_cell.angle_beta   90.00
_cell.angle_gamma   90.00
#
_symmetry.space_group_name_H-M   'P 1'
#
loop_
_entity.id
_entity.type
_entity.pdbx_description
1 polymer ?
#
loop_
_entity_poly.entity_id
_entity_poly.type
_entity_poly.pdbx_seq_one_letter_code
_entity_poly.pdbx_strand_id
1 'polypeptide(L)'
;VNIKDYKFYHELIKLPFINQIWLFGSRARHDNQERADIDLAIQCPQASLHDWLRIQSIIDDADTLLQIDCIRMDELDNTSPLKSAIKTQGIKLYEKP
;
A
#
# COMPACT_ATOMS: atom_id res chain seq x y z
N VAL A 1 -5.21 -9.68 -11.83
CA VAL A 1 -6.08 -9.45 -10.68
C VAL A 1 -5.95 -8.00 -10.24
N ASN A 2 -7.06 -7.31 -10.08
CA ASN A 2 -7.08 -5.93 -9.62
C ASN A 2 -7.01 -5.90 -8.08
N ILE A 3 -6.09 -5.12 -7.54
CA ILE A 3 -5.91 -4.99 -6.08
C ILE A 3 -7.22 -4.55 -5.42
N LYS A 4 -8.00 -3.70 -6.09
CA LYS A 4 -9.26 -3.18 -5.53
C LYS A 4 -10.36 -4.24 -5.39
N ASP A 5 -10.18 -5.43 -5.98
CA ASP A 5 -11.13 -6.52 -5.84
C ASP A 5 -10.92 -7.33 -4.56
N TYR A 6 -9.80 -7.18 -3.89
CA TYR A 6 -9.52 -7.90 -2.66
C TYR A 6 -10.26 -7.30 -1.47
N LYS A 7 -10.66 -8.18 -0.55
CA LYS A 7 -11.32 -7.77 0.69
C LYS A 7 -10.43 -6.91 1.56
N PHE A 8 -9.12 -7.23 1.64
CA PHE A 8 -8.20 -6.46 2.48
C PHE A 8 -8.13 -4.99 2.04
N TYR A 9 -8.20 -4.72 0.74
CA TYR A 9 -8.23 -3.35 0.23
C TYR A 9 -9.44 -2.60 0.78
N HIS A 10 -10.62 -3.22 0.73
CA HIS A 10 -11.85 -2.60 1.22
C HIS A 10 -11.80 -2.38 2.73
N GLU A 11 -11.13 -3.25 3.47
CA GLU A 11 -10.93 -3.05 4.90
C GLU A 11 -9.99 -1.88 5.18
N LEU A 12 -8.91 -1.74 4.39
CA LEU A 12 -7.97 -0.64 4.57
C LEU A 12 -8.61 0.72 4.34
N ILE A 13 -9.39 0.88 3.28
CA ILE A 13 -9.97 2.19 2.95
C ILE A 13 -11.05 2.64 3.92
N LYS A 14 -11.52 1.77 4.79
CA LYS A 14 -12.45 2.14 5.87
C LYS A 14 -11.75 2.76 7.07
N LEU A 15 -10.43 2.64 7.17
CA LEU A 15 -9.68 3.19 8.30
C LEU A 15 -9.52 4.70 8.12
N PRO A 16 -9.98 5.52 9.09
CA PRO A 16 -10.02 6.98 8.90
C PRO A 16 -8.64 7.64 8.86
N PHE A 17 -7.61 6.97 9.35
CA PHE A 17 -6.25 7.51 9.38
C PHE A 17 -5.46 7.22 8.10
N ILE A 18 -6.01 6.49 7.14
CA ILE A 18 -5.35 6.25 5.85
C ILE A 18 -5.74 7.35 4.88
N ASN A 19 -4.74 8.12 4.40
CA ASN A 19 -4.97 9.20 3.45
C ASN A 19 -4.80 8.75 2.02
N GLN A 20 -3.81 7.90 1.73
CA GLN A 20 -3.52 7.42 0.38
C GLN A 20 -2.97 6.00 0.44
N ILE A 21 -3.25 5.21 -0.60
CA ILE A 21 -2.65 3.90 -0.82
C ILE A 21 -2.07 3.89 -2.24
N TRP A 22 -0.80 3.52 -2.34
CA TRP A 22 -0.08 3.45 -3.61
C TRP A 22 0.37 2.01 -3.88
N LEU A 23 0.26 1.58 -5.12
CA LEU A 23 0.87 0.35 -5.63
C LEU A 23 2.17 0.73 -6.31
N PHE A 24 3.27 0.05 -5.96
CA PHE A 24 4.55 0.32 -6.60
C PHE A 24 5.25 -1.00 -6.97
N GLY A 25 6.50 -0.91 -7.43
CA GLY A 25 7.24 -2.09 -7.84
C GLY A 25 6.78 -2.64 -9.19
N SER A 26 7.02 -3.92 -9.43
CA SER A 26 6.80 -4.54 -10.74
C SER A 26 5.36 -4.48 -11.20
N ARG A 27 4.40 -4.62 -10.28
CA ARG A 27 2.98 -4.57 -10.65
C ARG A 27 2.55 -3.20 -11.15
N ALA A 28 3.11 -2.12 -10.58
CA ALA A 28 2.82 -0.77 -11.04
C ALA A 28 3.40 -0.50 -12.42
N ARG A 29 4.54 -1.10 -12.73
CA ARG A 29 5.21 -0.95 -14.03
C ARG A 29 4.67 -1.90 -15.10
N HIS A 30 3.75 -2.80 -14.74
CA HIS A 30 3.17 -3.81 -15.64
C HIS A 30 4.21 -4.79 -16.21
N ASP A 31 5.34 -4.97 -15.52
CA ASP A 31 6.38 -5.94 -15.91
C ASP A 31 6.42 -7.14 -14.96
N ASN A 32 5.35 -7.32 -14.20
CA ASN A 32 5.25 -8.39 -13.22
C ASN A 32 4.85 -9.72 -13.84
N GLN A 33 5.28 -10.79 -13.19
CA GLN A 33 4.74 -12.13 -13.42
C GLN A 33 3.47 -12.30 -12.59
N GLU A 34 2.67 -13.31 -12.94
CA GLU A 34 1.38 -13.56 -12.29
C GLU A 34 1.49 -13.69 -10.76
N ARG A 35 2.60 -14.24 -10.25
CA ARG A 35 2.83 -14.47 -8.83
C ARG A 35 3.75 -13.44 -8.19
N ALA A 36 3.95 -12.31 -8.85
CA ALA A 36 4.77 -11.24 -8.28
C ALA A 36 4.14 -10.71 -6.99
N ASP A 37 4.98 -10.32 -6.03
CA ASP A 37 4.54 -9.74 -4.77
C ASP A 37 3.74 -8.45 -5.02
N ILE A 38 2.89 -8.13 -4.06
CA ILE A 38 2.13 -6.87 -4.05
C ILE A 38 2.90 -5.89 -3.16
N ASP A 39 3.37 -4.78 -3.74
CA ASP A 39 4.09 -3.75 -3.01
C ASP A 39 3.19 -2.54 -2.80
N LEU A 40 2.85 -2.27 -1.54
CA LEU A 40 1.97 -1.15 -1.17
C LEU A 40 2.71 -0.13 -0.32
N ALA A 41 2.42 1.15 -0.58
CA ALA A 41 2.87 2.25 0.25
C ALA A 41 1.64 2.99 0.76
N ILE A 42 1.59 3.20 2.08
CA ILE A 42 0.43 3.81 2.72
C ILE A 42 0.82 5.15 3.32
N GLN A 43 0.12 6.19 2.92
CA GLN A 43 0.25 7.54 3.47
C GLN A 43 -0.77 7.67 4.60
N CYS A 44 -0.27 7.70 5.84
CA CYS A 44 -1.12 7.77 7.03
C CYS A 44 -0.44 8.58 8.14
N PRO A 45 -0.19 9.89 7.91
CA PRO A 45 0.62 10.69 8.84
C PRO A 45 0.02 10.82 10.24
N GLN A 46 -1.30 10.65 10.38
CA GLN A 46 -1.98 10.75 11.66
C GLN A 46 -2.04 9.42 12.41
N ALA A 47 -1.59 8.33 11.80
CA ALA A 47 -1.66 7.00 12.42
C ALA A 47 -0.69 6.88 13.57
N SER A 48 -1.18 6.39 14.73
CA SER A 48 -0.34 5.98 15.84
C SER A 48 0.34 4.65 15.52
N LEU A 49 1.27 4.23 16.39
CA LEU A 49 1.85 2.90 16.25
C LEU A 49 0.77 1.81 16.33
N HIS A 50 -0.20 1.97 17.21
CA HIS A 50 -1.31 1.04 17.35
C HIS A 50 -2.12 0.96 16.04
N ASP A 51 -2.38 2.11 15.42
CA ASP A 51 -3.08 2.18 14.13
C ASP A 51 -2.27 1.47 13.04
N TRP A 52 -0.96 1.66 13.01
CA TRP A 52 -0.10 0.99 12.04
C TRP A 52 -0.12 -0.53 12.22
N LEU A 53 -0.10 -1.00 13.47
CA LEU A 53 -0.21 -2.45 13.75
C LEU A 53 -1.55 -3.01 13.29
N ARG A 54 -2.61 -2.21 13.35
CA ARG A 54 -3.91 -2.62 12.81
C ARG A 54 -3.86 -2.79 11.30
N ILE A 55 -3.17 -1.89 10.59
CA ILE A 55 -2.93 -2.03 9.16
C ILE A 55 -2.19 -3.33 8.88
N GLN A 56 -1.12 -3.60 9.62
CA GLN A 56 -0.34 -4.83 9.44
C GLN A 56 -1.17 -6.08 9.69
N SER A 57 -2.07 -6.04 10.66
CA SER A 57 -2.96 -7.16 10.94
C SER A 57 -3.90 -7.45 9.75
N ILE A 58 -4.44 -6.40 9.13
CA ILE A 58 -5.29 -6.56 7.94
C ILE A 58 -4.48 -7.16 6.80
N ILE A 59 -3.24 -6.72 6.61
CA ILE A 59 -2.35 -7.24 5.57
C ILE A 59 -2.02 -8.71 5.82
N ASP A 60 -1.74 -9.07 7.07
CA ASP A 60 -1.40 -10.46 7.44
C ASP A 60 -2.57 -11.42 7.20
N ASP A 61 -3.80 -10.94 7.34
CA ASP A 61 -5.02 -11.73 7.16
C ASP A 61 -5.61 -11.59 5.75
N ALA A 62 -4.85 -11.01 4.81
CA ALA A 62 -5.36 -10.72 3.47
C ALA A 62 -5.82 -11.99 2.73
N ASP A 63 -6.85 -11.81 1.92
CA ASP A 63 -7.50 -12.84 1.13
C ASP A 63 -6.75 -13.18 -0.17
N THR A 64 -5.42 -13.30 -0.07
CA THR A 64 -4.56 -13.65 -1.21
C THR A 64 -3.42 -14.54 -0.72
N LEU A 65 -2.93 -15.41 -1.61
CA LEU A 65 -1.73 -16.21 -1.37
C LEU A 65 -0.46 -15.46 -1.76
N LEU A 66 -0.58 -14.31 -2.42
CA LEU A 66 0.55 -13.48 -2.79
C LEU A 66 1.09 -12.78 -1.55
N GLN A 67 2.41 -12.62 -1.49
CA GLN A 67 3.01 -11.84 -0.42
C GLN A 67 2.72 -10.35 -0.63
N ILE A 68 2.36 -9.66 0.45
CA ILE A 68 2.13 -8.22 0.43
C ILE A 68 3.22 -7.57 1.26
N ASP A 69 4.02 -6.72 0.61
CA ASP A 69 5.00 -5.88 1.28
C ASP A 69 4.39 -4.50 1.44
N CYS A 70 4.23 -4.06 2.68
CA CYS A 70 3.55 -2.81 3.00
C CYS A 70 4.49 -1.89 3.75
N ILE A 71 4.71 -0.69 3.21
CA ILE A 71 5.55 0.31 3.85
C ILE A 71 4.73 1.55 4.21
N ARG A 72 5.21 2.28 5.21
CA ARG A 72 4.60 3.54 5.64
C ARG A 72 5.26 4.70 4.91
N MET A 73 4.55 5.25 3.92
CA MET A 73 5.10 6.24 3.00
C MET A 73 5.45 7.56 3.68
N ASP A 74 4.65 7.99 4.65
CA ASP A 74 4.87 9.27 5.35
C ASP A 74 6.12 9.27 6.23
N GLU A 75 6.68 8.10 6.54
CA GLU A 75 7.93 7.99 7.28
C GLU A 75 9.17 8.01 6.39
N LEU A 76 8.99 7.96 5.06
CA LEU A 76 10.12 8.09 4.14
C LEU A 76 10.57 9.55 4.07
N ASP A 77 11.88 9.73 4.05
CA ASP A 77 12.49 11.06 3.88
C ASP A 77 12.10 11.64 2.51
N ASN A 78 11.91 12.96 2.45
CA ASN A 78 11.57 13.62 1.19
C ASN A 78 12.67 13.48 0.14
N THR A 79 13.91 13.19 0.54
CA THR A 79 15.02 12.93 -0.37
C THR A 79 15.15 11.45 -0.73
N SER A 80 14.27 10.60 -0.22
CA SER A 80 14.32 9.16 -0.48
C SER A 80 14.10 8.85 -1.96
N PRO A 81 15.02 8.11 -2.60
CA PRO A 81 14.79 7.62 -3.97
C PRO A 81 13.54 6.75 -4.08
N LEU A 82 13.25 5.96 -3.03
CA LEU A 82 12.06 5.11 -3.01
C LEU A 82 10.78 5.94 -3.03
N LYS A 83 10.72 7.00 -2.23
CA LYS A 83 9.55 7.90 -2.21
C LYS A 83 9.32 8.54 -3.57
N SER A 84 10.39 9.01 -4.20
CA SER A 84 10.34 9.59 -5.54
C SER A 84 9.85 8.56 -6.56
N ALA A 85 10.38 7.33 -6.51
CA ALA A 85 9.99 6.27 -7.42
C ALA A 85 8.51 5.91 -7.27
N ILE A 86 8.00 5.85 -6.04
CA ILE A 86 6.59 5.57 -5.79
C ILE A 86 5.72 6.64 -6.45
N LYS A 87 6.07 7.91 -6.27
CA LYS A 87 5.27 9.01 -6.80
C LYS A 87 5.33 9.14 -8.32
N THR A 88 6.45 8.77 -8.94
CA THR A 88 6.62 8.92 -10.39
C THR A 88 6.21 7.68 -11.18
N GLN A 89 6.40 6.48 -10.62
CA GLN A 89 6.15 5.22 -11.31
C GLN A 89 5.02 4.41 -10.68
N GLY A 90 4.61 4.75 -9.46
CA GLY A 90 3.55 4.05 -8.77
C GLY A 90 2.16 4.44 -9.27
N ILE A 91 1.19 3.66 -8.82
CA ILE A 91 -0.23 3.90 -9.12
C ILE A 91 -0.92 4.24 -7.81
N LYS A 92 -1.53 5.42 -7.73
CA LYS A 92 -2.31 5.78 -6.56
C LYS A 92 -3.65 5.05 -6.63
N LEU A 93 -3.84 4.06 -5.77
CA LEU A 93 -5.06 3.26 -5.72
C LEU A 93 -6.19 3.96 -4.98
N TYR A 94 -5.85 4.76 -3.98
CA TYR A 94 -6.85 5.37 -3.10
C TYR A 94 -6.35 6.72 -2.59
N GLU A 95 -7.26 7.65 -2.51
CA GLU A 95 -7.05 8.92 -1.84
C GLU A 95 -8.32 9.24 -1.06
N LYS A 96 -8.15 9.53 0.23
CA LYS A 96 -9.27 9.86 1.11
C LYS A 96 -9.98 11.10 0.59
N PRO A 97 -11.32 11.04 0.41
CA PRO A 97 -12.11 12.19 -0.03
C PRO A 97 -12.15 13.33 1.00
#